data_50a0fc840d839daf9064d9d935e67999
#
_entry.id   50a0fc840d839daf9064d9d935e67999
#
_cell.length_a   1.000
_cell.length_b   1.000
_cell.length_c   1.000
_cell.angle_alpha   90.00
_cell.angle_beta   90.00
_cell.angle_gamma   90.00
#
_symmetry.space_group_name_H-M   'P 1'
#
loop_
_entity.id
_entity.type
_entity.pdbx_description
1 polymer ?
#
loop_
_entity_poly.entity_id
_entity_poly.type
_entity_poly.pdbx_seq_one_letter_code
_entity_poly.pdbx_strand_id
1 'polypeptide(L)'
;MAAVRQLTVAQTPNILKQLVAKQGHVCAICGKPFTNVDRAVLDHCHTSGFIRGALHNSCNGAEGRVKSKAQMGHKGVKSDDYIIGLAAYLKVHKKIQHPLIYHSHKTEDQKRLAKNKKARVKRARAKA
;
A
#
# COMPACT_ATOMS: atom_id res chain seq x y z
N MET A 1 -5.26 -32.29 13.38
CA MET A 1 -4.65 -30.94 13.22
C MET A 1 -3.22 -30.96 13.76
N ALA A 2 -2.28 -30.41 13.01
CA ALA A 2 -0.92 -30.26 13.51
C ALA A 2 -0.92 -29.28 14.71
N ALA A 3 -0.13 -29.60 15.74
CA ALA A 3 0.03 -28.70 16.89
C ALA A 3 0.68 -27.37 16.47
N VAL A 4 0.18 -26.26 17.00
CA VAL A 4 0.78 -24.94 16.82
C VAL A 4 2.14 -24.93 17.52
N ARG A 5 3.18 -24.51 16.81
CA ARG A 5 4.53 -24.41 17.36
C ARG A 5 5.22 -23.13 16.90
N GLN A 6 6.06 -22.59 17.73
CA GLN A 6 6.90 -21.43 17.40
C GLN A 6 8.11 -21.90 16.58
N LEU A 7 8.43 -21.15 15.51
CA LEU A 7 9.62 -21.39 14.71
C LEU A 7 10.88 -20.95 15.46
N THR A 8 11.97 -21.69 15.28
CA THR A 8 13.29 -21.22 15.63
C THR A 8 13.85 -20.32 14.53
N VAL A 9 14.84 -19.50 14.87
CA VAL A 9 15.54 -18.66 13.90
C VAL A 9 16.13 -19.49 12.75
N ALA A 10 16.70 -20.67 13.07
CA ALA A 10 17.30 -21.57 12.08
C ALA A 10 16.28 -22.16 11.08
N GLN A 11 15.01 -22.27 11.46
CA GLN A 11 13.96 -22.80 10.58
C GLN A 11 13.38 -21.74 9.64
N THR A 12 13.53 -20.47 9.94
CA THR A 12 12.93 -19.36 9.18
C THR A 12 13.29 -19.34 7.69
N PRO A 13 14.57 -19.51 7.27
CA PRO A 13 14.90 -19.51 5.85
C PRO A 13 14.22 -20.61 5.04
N ASN A 14 14.07 -21.79 5.63
CA ASN A 14 13.42 -22.91 4.97
C ASN A 14 11.91 -22.69 4.79
N ILE A 15 11.25 -22.16 5.81
CA ILE A 15 9.83 -21.80 5.73
C ILE A 15 9.62 -20.70 4.69
N LEU A 16 10.46 -19.69 4.66
CA LEU A 16 10.41 -18.64 3.64
C LEU A 16 10.52 -19.23 2.22
N LYS A 17 11.48 -20.10 2.00
CA LYS A 17 11.68 -20.77 0.71
C LYS A 17 10.45 -21.59 0.28
N GLN A 18 9.84 -22.32 1.21
CA GLN A 18 8.62 -23.08 0.94
C GLN A 18 7.46 -22.16 0.56
N LEU A 19 7.26 -21.05 1.28
CA LEU A 19 6.19 -20.09 0.98
C LEU A 19 6.42 -19.39 -0.37
N VAL A 20 7.64 -18.99 -0.68
CA VAL A 20 7.98 -18.41 -1.98
C VAL A 20 7.61 -19.38 -3.11
N ALA A 21 7.97 -20.65 -2.98
CA ALA A 21 7.60 -21.67 -3.97
C ALA A 21 6.09 -21.87 -4.07
N LYS A 22 5.41 -21.96 -2.93
CA LYS A 22 3.94 -22.11 -2.87
C LYS A 22 3.20 -20.93 -3.50
N GLN A 23 3.76 -19.72 -3.42
CA GLN A 23 3.20 -18.50 -4.01
C GLN A 23 3.54 -18.32 -5.49
N GLY A 24 4.26 -19.28 -6.11
CA GLY A 24 4.70 -19.16 -7.51
C GLY A 24 5.81 -18.13 -7.71
N HIS A 25 6.68 -17.95 -6.70
CA HIS A 25 7.82 -17.02 -6.71
C HIS A 25 7.43 -15.53 -6.84
N VAL A 26 6.22 -15.18 -6.41
CA VAL A 26 5.71 -13.81 -6.41
C VAL A 26 5.28 -13.36 -5.01
N CYS A 27 5.33 -12.05 -4.78
CA CYS A 27 4.88 -11.44 -3.53
C CYS A 27 3.36 -11.64 -3.34
N ALA A 28 2.94 -12.02 -2.14
CA ALA A 28 1.54 -12.27 -1.83
C ALA A 28 0.65 -11.01 -1.89
N ILE A 29 1.22 -9.81 -1.80
CA ILE A 29 0.47 -8.55 -1.88
C ILE A 29 0.43 -8.02 -3.32
N CYS A 30 1.59 -7.75 -3.93
CA CYS A 30 1.65 -7.06 -5.21
C CYS A 30 1.66 -7.99 -6.42
N GLY A 31 1.86 -9.31 -6.23
CA GLY A 31 1.90 -10.30 -7.30
C GLY A 31 3.11 -10.22 -8.23
N LYS A 32 4.11 -9.40 -7.91
CA LYS A 32 5.33 -9.26 -8.70
C LYS A 32 6.43 -10.22 -8.22
N PRO A 33 7.33 -10.67 -9.13
CA PRO A 33 8.45 -11.53 -8.75
C PRO A 33 9.40 -10.88 -7.75
N PHE A 34 10.02 -11.69 -6.90
CA PHE A 34 11.10 -11.25 -6.02
C PHE A 34 12.37 -10.97 -6.82
N THR A 35 13.17 -10.02 -6.34
CA THR A 35 14.43 -9.60 -6.96
C THR A 35 15.58 -9.64 -5.96
N ASN A 36 16.81 -9.48 -6.43
CA ASN A 36 17.97 -9.37 -5.54
C ASN A 36 18.00 -8.09 -4.72
N VAL A 37 17.36 -7.02 -5.24
CA VAL A 37 17.28 -5.71 -4.57
C VAL A 37 16.12 -5.66 -3.58
N ASP A 38 14.96 -6.19 -3.98
CA ASP A 38 13.76 -6.28 -3.15
C ASP A 38 13.42 -7.75 -2.91
N ARG A 39 14.05 -8.30 -1.89
CA ARG A 39 14.02 -9.72 -1.56
C ARG A 39 12.75 -10.12 -0.83
N ALA A 40 12.46 -11.41 -0.88
CA ALA A 40 11.41 -12.02 -0.07
C ALA A 40 11.77 -11.97 1.41
N VAL A 41 10.80 -11.58 2.23
CA VAL A 41 10.84 -11.68 3.69
C VAL A 41 9.63 -12.42 4.21
N LEU A 42 9.79 -13.08 5.34
CA LEU A 42 8.70 -13.80 5.99
C LEU A 42 7.82 -12.80 6.77
N ASP A 43 6.55 -12.75 6.41
CA ASP A 43 5.57 -11.90 7.07
C ASP A 43 4.79 -12.67 8.14
N HIS A 44 4.41 -11.99 9.21
CA HIS A 44 3.62 -12.56 10.30
C HIS A 44 2.64 -11.52 10.88
N CYS A 45 1.59 -12.01 11.49
CA CYS A 45 0.66 -11.17 12.23
C CYS A 45 1.30 -10.68 13.54
N HIS A 46 1.39 -9.38 13.73
CA HIS A 46 2.02 -8.79 14.92
C HIS A 46 1.22 -9.02 16.21
N THR A 47 -0.07 -9.33 16.11
CA THR A 47 -0.92 -9.61 17.27
C THR A 47 -0.84 -11.07 17.68
N SER A 48 -0.97 -12.01 16.73
CA SER A 48 -1.01 -13.45 17.01
C SER A 48 0.32 -14.16 16.83
N GLY A 49 1.25 -13.57 16.06
CA GLY A 49 2.53 -14.18 15.69
C GLY A 49 2.45 -15.18 14.54
N PHE A 50 1.26 -15.54 14.06
CA PHE A 50 1.13 -16.52 12.98
C PHE A 50 1.77 -16.01 11.68
N ILE A 51 2.47 -16.92 11.01
CA ILE A 51 3.05 -16.67 9.68
C ILE A 51 1.92 -16.44 8.69
N ARG A 52 2.05 -15.41 7.86
CA ARG A 52 1.07 -15.08 6.82
C ARG A 52 1.55 -15.41 5.41
N GLY A 53 2.77 -15.05 5.05
CA GLY A 53 3.26 -15.29 3.71
C GLY A 53 4.65 -14.72 3.47
N ALA A 54 5.09 -14.78 2.21
CA ALA A 54 6.32 -14.16 1.74
C ALA A 54 5.99 -12.86 0.98
N LEU A 55 6.60 -11.77 1.38
CA LEU A 55 6.42 -10.44 0.79
C LEU A 55 7.76 -9.88 0.32
N HIS A 56 7.75 -8.94 -0.63
CA HIS A 56 8.90 -8.06 -0.79
C HIS A 56 9.21 -7.34 0.53
N ASN A 57 10.44 -7.07 0.80
CA ASN A 57 10.82 -6.26 1.96
C ASN A 57 10.12 -4.89 1.94
N SER A 58 10.03 -4.26 0.78
CA SER A 58 9.29 -3.02 0.57
C SER A 58 7.79 -3.15 0.84
N CYS A 59 7.15 -4.22 0.35
CA CYS A 59 5.72 -4.47 0.58
C CYS A 59 5.41 -4.74 2.05
N ASN A 60 6.30 -5.46 2.75
CA ASN A 60 6.17 -5.70 4.19
C ASN A 60 6.21 -4.39 4.99
N GLY A 61 7.15 -3.51 4.66
CA GLY A 61 7.23 -2.18 5.27
C GLY A 61 6.02 -1.29 4.93
N ALA A 62 5.55 -1.35 3.70
CA ALA A 62 4.37 -0.60 3.26
C ALA A 62 3.09 -1.08 3.98
N GLU A 63 2.91 -2.39 4.15
CA GLU A 63 1.77 -2.96 4.89
C GLU A 63 1.68 -2.40 6.30
N GLY A 64 2.79 -2.38 7.04
CA GLY A 64 2.82 -1.82 8.39
C GLY A 64 2.48 -0.33 8.43
N ARG A 65 2.96 0.45 7.46
CA ARG A 65 2.64 1.88 7.35
C ARG A 65 1.16 2.11 7.01
N VAL A 66 0.61 1.33 6.10
CA VAL A 66 -0.82 1.40 5.73
C VAL A 66 -1.69 1.07 6.93
N LYS A 67 -1.38 0.02 7.68
CA LYS A 67 -2.10 -0.34 8.92
C LYS A 67 -2.02 0.77 9.97
N SER A 68 -0.86 1.37 10.15
CA SER A 68 -0.69 2.51 11.05
C SER A 68 -1.55 3.71 10.63
N LYS A 69 -1.59 4.03 9.34
CA LYS A 69 -2.42 5.13 8.82
C LYS A 69 -3.92 4.81 8.87
N ALA A 70 -4.31 3.56 8.68
CA ALA A 70 -5.71 3.13 8.78
C ALA A 70 -6.31 3.38 10.17
N GLN A 71 -5.50 3.41 11.23
CA GLN A 71 -5.93 3.80 12.58
C GLN A 71 -6.42 5.24 12.69
N MET A 72 -6.07 6.10 11.73
CA MET A 72 -6.54 7.49 11.66
C MET A 72 -7.97 7.61 11.11
N GLY A 73 -8.56 6.52 10.64
CA GLY A 73 -9.95 6.47 10.22
C GLY A 73 -10.92 6.63 11.39
N HIS A 74 -12.18 6.30 11.16
CA HIS A 74 -13.20 6.44 12.20
C HIS A 74 -12.86 5.61 13.45
N LYS A 75 -13.00 6.21 14.62
CA LYS A 75 -12.75 5.55 15.92
C LYS A 75 -13.64 4.30 16.07
N GLY A 76 -13.06 3.23 16.59
CA GLY A 76 -13.75 1.96 16.79
C GLY A 76 -13.69 0.99 15.60
N VAL A 77 -13.13 1.41 14.47
CA VAL A 77 -12.88 0.52 13.33
C VAL A 77 -11.45 -0.02 13.41
N LYS A 78 -11.30 -1.33 13.37
CA LYS A 78 -9.98 -1.97 13.33
C LYS A 78 -9.26 -1.68 12.01
N SER A 79 -7.94 -1.56 12.04
CA SER A 79 -7.14 -1.24 10.85
C SER A 79 -7.38 -2.19 9.68
N ASP A 80 -7.47 -3.50 9.95
CA ASP A 80 -7.70 -4.51 8.92
C ASP A 80 -9.07 -4.34 8.27
N ASP A 81 -10.12 -4.10 9.06
CA ASP A 81 -11.47 -3.87 8.55
C ASP A 81 -11.55 -2.57 7.73
N TYR A 82 -10.86 -1.52 8.17
CA TYR A 82 -10.75 -0.27 7.42
C TYR A 82 -10.09 -0.49 6.04
N ILE A 83 -8.98 -1.22 6.01
CA ILE A 83 -8.25 -1.50 4.78
C ILE A 83 -9.08 -2.35 3.80
N ILE A 84 -9.78 -3.37 4.32
CA ILE A 84 -10.69 -4.19 3.51
C ILE A 84 -11.83 -3.34 2.94
N GLY A 85 -12.43 -2.50 3.76
CA GLY A 85 -13.47 -1.56 3.33
C GLY A 85 -12.96 -0.56 2.29
N LEU A 86 -11.76 0.00 2.50
CA LEU A 86 -11.11 0.89 1.54
C LEU A 86 -10.85 0.20 0.20
N ALA A 87 -10.36 -1.03 0.22
CA ALA A 87 -10.11 -1.80 -0.99
C ALA A 87 -11.41 -2.04 -1.79
N ALA A 88 -12.49 -2.40 -1.12
CA ALA A 88 -13.81 -2.56 -1.73
C ALA A 88 -14.33 -1.24 -2.32
N TYR A 89 -14.20 -0.14 -1.59
CA TYR A 89 -14.58 1.20 -2.04
C TYR A 89 -13.81 1.60 -3.30
N LEU A 90 -12.50 1.46 -3.32
CA LEU A 90 -11.67 1.77 -4.48
C LEU A 90 -11.97 0.86 -5.68
N LYS A 91 -12.30 -0.40 -5.44
CA LYS A 91 -12.68 -1.35 -6.50
C LYS A 91 -13.95 -0.91 -7.23
N VAL A 92 -14.97 -0.50 -6.49
CA VAL A 92 -16.23 0.03 -7.06
C VAL A 92 -15.95 1.30 -7.87
N HIS A 93 -15.11 2.19 -7.34
CA HIS A 93 -14.81 3.49 -7.95
C HIS A 93 -13.76 3.46 -9.08
N LYS A 94 -13.30 2.27 -9.49
CA LYS A 94 -12.58 2.13 -10.77
C LYS A 94 -13.46 2.50 -11.98
N LYS A 95 -14.77 2.40 -11.83
CA LYS A 95 -15.75 2.89 -12.79
C LYS A 95 -16.40 4.15 -12.24
N ILE A 96 -16.72 5.08 -13.13
CA ILE A 96 -17.44 6.30 -12.76
C ILE A 96 -18.81 5.91 -12.21
N GLN A 97 -19.07 6.24 -10.94
CA GLN A 97 -20.35 6.00 -10.27
C GLN A 97 -21.28 7.22 -10.38
N HIS A 98 -20.72 8.41 -10.42
CA HIS A 98 -21.45 9.67 -10.49
C HIS A 98 -20.84 10.53 -11.60
N PRO A 99 -21.58 10.95 -12.63
CA PRO A 99 -21.06 11.78 -13.71
C PRO A 99 -20.97 13.26 -13.30
N LEU A 100 -20.39 13.52 -12.13
CA LEU A 100 -20.24 14.84 -11.55
C LEU A 100 -18.77 15.10 -11.19
N ILE A 101 -18.29 16.26 -11.57
CA ILE A 101 -16.92 16.69 -11.26
C ILE A 101 -16.99 17.65 -10.06
N TYR A 102 -16.12 17.40 -9.09
CA TYR A 102 -16.05 18.21 -7.87
C TYR A 102 -15.71 19.67 -8.19
N HIS A 103 -16.40 20.62 -7.57
CA HIS A 103 -16.38 22.05 -7.91
C HIS A 103 -14.98 22.70 -7.96
N SER A 104 -14.06 22.27 -7.12
CA SER A 104 -12.69 22.81 -7.07
C SER A 104 -11.68 22.04 -7.91
N HIS A 105 -12.13 21.01 -8.66
CA HIS A 105 -11.23 20.21 -9.48
C HIS A 105 -10.63 21.04 -10.62
N LYS A 106 -9.33 20.89 -10.82
CA LYS A 106 -8.60 21.49 -11.95
C LYS A 106 -7.82 20.41 -12.67
N THR A 107 -7.88 20.42 -14.00
CA THR A 107 -7.03 19.56 -14.82
C THR A 107 -5.56 19.98 -14.69
N GLU A 108 -4.63 19.10 -15.07
CA GLU A 108 -3.20 19.41 -15.05
C GLU A 108 -2.87 20.63 -15.94
N ASP A 109 -3.54 20.76 -17.09
CA ASP A 109 -3.39 21.94 -17.95
C ASP A 109 -3.88 23.23 -17.28
N GLN A 110 -5.03 23.19 -16.60
CA GLN A 110 -5.53 24.35 -15.85
C GLN A 110 -4.59 24.74 -14.71
N LYS A 111 -4.01 23.77 -13.99
CA LYS A 111 -3.00 24.01 -12.94
C LYS A 111 -1.74 24.65 -13.55
N ARG A 112 -1.26 24.13 -14.67
CA ARG A 112 -0.10 24.67 -15.39
C ARG A 112 -0.33 26.11 -15.85
N LEU A 113 -1.48 26.37 -16.49
CA LEU A 113 -1.83 27.73 -16.94
C LEU A 113 -1.95 28.71 -15.78
N ALA A 114 -2.56 28.31 -14.66
CA ALA A 114 -2.66 29.14 -13.46
C ALA A 114 -1.28 29.46 -12.87
N LYS A 115 -0.37 28.47 -12.81
CA LYS A 115 1.01 28.63 -12.35
C LYS A 115 1.78 29.62 -13.27
N ASN A 116 1.65 29.46 -14.57
CA ASN A 116 2.31 30.34 -15.55
C ASN A 116 1.79 31.77 -15.45
N LYS A 117 0.48 31.97 -15.29
CA LYS A 117 -0.12 33.28 -15.07
C LYS A 117 0.44 33.96 -13.81
N LYS A 118 0.51 33.23 -12.68
CA LYS A 118 1.10 33.75 -11.43
C LYS A 118 2.57 34.15 -11.61
N ALA A 119 3.35 33.33 -12.27
CA ALA A 119 4.77 33.64 -12.54
C ALA A 119 4.93 34.90 -13.41
N ARG A 120 4.09 35.06 -14.44
CA ARG A 120 4.09 36.23 -15.32
C ARG A 120 3.71 37.49 -14.56
N VAL A 121 2.67 37.44 -13.72
CA VAL A 121 2.25 38.58 -12.88
C VAL A 121 3.37 38.97 -11.89
N LYS A 122 3.99 37.98 -11.24
CA LYS A 122 5.12 38.22 -10.32
C LYS A 122 6.29 38.90 -11.01
N ARG A 123 6.67 38.47 -12.23
CA ARG A 123 7.74 39.08 -13.02
C ARG A 123 7.41 40.53 -13.44
N ALA A 124 6.17 40.77 -13.84
CA ALA A 124 5.72 42.12 -14.20
C ALA A 124 5.78 43.07 -13.01
N ARG A 125 5.32 42.64 -11.82
CA ARG A 125 5.40 43.42 -10.58
C ARG A 125 6.85 43.72 -10.15
N ALA A 126 7.77 42.78 -10.36
CA ALA A 126 9.18 42.95 -10.00
C ALA A 126 9.91 43.96 -10.92
N LYS A 127 9.37 44.25 -12.12
CA LYS A 127 9.92 45.20 -13.09
C LYS A 127 9.35 46.62 -12.96
N ALA A 128 8.30 46.76 -12.18
CA ALA A 128 7.66 48.07 -11.96
C ALA A 128 8.42 48.93 -10.95
#